data_d31fbca6281be3cb1274599fff9cfb15
#
_entry.id   d31fbca6281be3cb1274599fff9cfb15
#
_cell.length_a   1.000
_cell.length_b   1.000
_cell.length_c   1.000
_cell.angle_alpha   90.00
_cell.angle_beta   90.00
_cell.angle_gamma   90.00
#
_symmetry.space_group_name_H-M   'P 1'
#
loop_
_entity.id
_entity.type
_entity.pdbx_description
1 polymer ?
#
loop_
_entity_poly.entity_id
_entity_poly.type
_entity_poly.pdbx_seq_one_letter_code
_entity_poly.pdbx_strand_id
1 'polypeptide(L)'
;MGFVTEVVPEGQALEAAKRWAGMILECSPKAVRASKQASYRGLDEPTLEQAMRTVYPAQRENMESQDYVEGPKAFAEKRKPNWQNR
;
A
#
# COMPACT_ATOMS: atom_id res chain seq x y z
N MET A 1 -21.22 7.37 -3.44
CA MET A 1 -20.53 7.00 -4.69
C MET A 1 -19.00 6.82 -4.59
N GLY A 2 -18.36 6.69 -3.52
CA GLY A 2 -16.94 6.35 -3.46
C GLY A 2 -15.92 7.43 -3.85
N PHE A 3 -16.34 8.67 -4.04
CA PHE A 3 -15.42 9.78 -4.28
C PHE A 3 -14.75 10.29 -3.00
N VAL A 4 -15.39 10.05 -1.88
CA VAL A 4 -14.96 10.58 -0.59
C VAL A 4 -14.78 9.42 0.39
N THR A 5 -13.61 9.35 1.00
CA THR A 5 -13.27 8.28 1.97
C THR A 5 -13.96 8.53 3.31
N GLU A 6 -14.02 9.79 3.75
CA GLU A 6 -14.60 10.18 5.03
C GLU A 6 -15.11 11.63 4.97
N VAL A 7 -16.24 11.89 5.59
CA VAL A 7 -16.76 13.24 5.78
C VAL A 7 -16.54 13.64 7.24
N VAL A 8 -15.97 14.81 7.45
CA VAL A 8 -15.66 15.35 8.78
C VAL A 8 -16.20 16.75 8.94
N PRO A 9 -16.39 17.25 10.18
CA PRO A 9 -16.80 18.63 10.41
C PRO A 9 -15.86 19.64 9.77
N GLU A 10 -16.39 20.82 9.46
CA GLU A 10 -15.62 21.91 8.88
C GLU A 10 -14.36 22.22 9.70
N GLY A 11 -13.23 22.40 9.01
CA GLY A 11 -11.93 22.69 9.64
C GLY A 11 -11.16 21.49 10.12
N GLN A 12 -11.73 20.26 10.05
CA GLN A 12 -11.06 19.04 10.52
C GLN A 12 -10.52 18.15 9.38
N ALA A 13 -10.60 18.60 8.14
CA ALA A 13 -10.14 17.82 6.99
C ALA A 13 -8.65 17.48 7.04
N LEU A 14 -7.80 18.42 7.45
CA LEU A 14 -6.36 18.21 7.55
C LEU A 14 -6.00 17.15 8.62
N GLU A 15 -6.65 17.21 9.77
CA GLU A 15 -6.42 16.22 10.84
C GLU A 15 -6.87 14.82 10.42
N ALA A 16 -8.02 14.71 9.76
CA ALA A 16 -8.49 13.45 9.21
C ALA A 16 -7.53 12.90 8.15
N ALA A 17 -7.02 13.75 7.27
CA ALA A 17 -6.02 13.37 6.26
C ALA A 17 -4.72 12.87 6.90
N LYS A 18 -4.24 13.51 7.95
CA LYS A 18 -3.05 13.07 8.71
C LYS A 18 -3.28 11.73 9.40
N ARG A 19 -4.46 11.48 9.91
CA ARG A 19 -4.83 10.20 10.51
C ARG A 19 -4.79 9.07 9.46
N TRP A 20 -5.36 9.30 8.28
CA TRP A 20 -5.28 8.35 7.16
C TRP A 20 -3.85 8.11 6.70
N ALA A 21 -3.05 9.17 6.59
CA ALA A 21 -1.64 9.06 6.26
C ALA A 21 -0.87 8.23 7.30
N GLY A 22 -1.19 8.42 8.59
CA GLY A 22 -0.60 7.63 9.68
C GLY A 22 -0.87 6.13 9.54
N MET A 23 -2.11 5.75 9.16
CA MET A 23 -2.44 4.35 8.91
C MET A 23 -1.65 3.78 7.72
N ILE A 24 -1.45 4.56 6.68
CA ILE A 24 -0.63 4.15 5.52
C ILE A 24 0.83 3.94 5.95
N LEU A 25 1.36 4.79 6.83
CA LEU A 25 2.73 4.67 7.34
C LEU A 25 2.96 3.42 8.20
N GLU A 26 1.92 2.80 8.70
CA GLU A 26 2.03 1.51 9.40
C GLU A 26 2.30 0.34 8.45
N CYS A 27 2.11 0.55 7.16
CA CYS A 27 2.35 -0.46 6.12
C CYS A 27 3.77 -0.35 5.55
N SER A 28 4.26 -1.44 4.96
CA SER A 28 5.55 -1.41 4.26
C SER A 28 5.53 -0.37 3.13
N PRO A 29 6.49 0.56 3.08
CA PRO A 29 6.54 1.58 2.03
C PRO A 29 6.62 0.99 0.62
N LYS A 30 7.36 -0.09 0.42
CA LYS A 30 7.46 -0.77 -0.87
C LYS A 30 6.15 -1.45 -1.26
N ALA A 31 5.47 -2.08 -0.32
CA ALA A 31 4.16 -2.69 -0.55
C ALA A 31 3.09 -1.64 -0.93
N VAL A 32 3.09 -0.48 -0.27
CA VAL A 32 2.19 0.63 -0.60
C VAL A 32 2.42 1.11 -2.03
N ARG A 33 3.68 1.33 -2.42
CA ARG A 33 4.02 1.75 -3.79
C ARG A 33 3.65 0.68 -4.82
N ALA A 34 3.90 -0.59 -4.51
CA ALA A 34 3.53 -1.70 -5.37
C ALA A 34 2.01 -1.78 -5.59
N SER A 35 1.24 -1.66 -4.52
CA SER A 35 -0.23 -1.68 -4.59
C SER A 35 -0.77 -0.53 -5.41
N LYS A 36 -0.24 0.68 -5.22
CA LYS A 36 -0.64 1.85 -6.01
C LYS A 36 -0.33 1.66 -7.50
N GLN A 37 0.88 1.21 -7.83
CA GLN A 37 1.27 0.98 -9.22
C GLN A 37 0.41 -0.11 -9.87
N ALA A 38 0.17 -1.22 -9.17
CA ALA A 38 -0.67 -2.30 -9.68
C ALA A 38 -2.11 -1.84 -9.93
N SER A 39 -2.67 -1.01 -9.04
CA SER A 39 -4.02 -0.46 -9.20
C SER A 39 -4.13 0.42 -10.43
N TYR A 40 -3.20 1.35 -10.63
CA TYR A 40 -3.24 2.27 -11.77
C TYR A 40 -2.91 1.57 -13.10
N ARG A 41 -1.86 0.77 -13.16
CA ARG A 41 -1.45 0.09 -14.38
C ARG A 41 -2.40 -1.04 -14.76
N GLY A 42 -3.01 -1.69 -13.79
CA GLY A 42 -4.01 -2.71 -14.03
C GLY A 42 -5.22 -2.20 -14.80
N LEU A 43 -5.59 -0.93 -14.59
CA LEU A 43 -6.69 -0.29 -15.33
C LEU A 43 -6.37 -0.08 -16.82
N ASP A 44 -5.10 -0.01 -17.17
CA ASP A 44 -4.64 0.17 -18.56
C ASP A 44 -4.47 -1.15 -19.32
N GLU A 45 -4.56 -2.29 -18.64
CA GLU A 45 -4.46 -3.59 -19.27
C GLU A 45 -5.74 -3.91 -20.08
N PRO A 46 -5.60 -4.56 -21.27
CA PRO A 46 -6.76 -4.85 -22.11
C PRO A 46 -7.78 -5.80 -21.49
N THR A 47 -7.36 -6.68 -20.59
CA THR A 47 -8.22 -7.65 -19.93
C THR A 47 -7.90 -7.76 -18.45
N LEU A 48 -8.89 -8.16 -17.65
CA LEU A 48 -8.71 -8.46 -16.24
C LEU A 48 -7.66 -9.55 -16.03
N GLU A 49 -7.66 -10.57 -16.88
CA GLU A 49 -6.70 -11.67 -16.82
C GLU A 49 -5.27 -11.17 -16.97
N GLN A 50 -5.00 -10.28 -17.93
CA GLN A 50 -3.68 -9.68 -18.10
C GLN A 50 -3.28 -8.82 -16.92
N ALA A 51 -4.21 -8.01 -16.38
CA ALA A 51 -3.97 -7.21 -15.18
C ALA A 51 -3.57 -8.07 -13.99
N MET A 52 -4.24 -9.20 -13.79
CA MET A 52 -3.98 -10.12 -12.68
C MET A 52 -2.68 -10.91 -12.83
N ARG A 53 -2.27 -11.22 -14.04
CA ARG A 53 -1.05 -12.00 -14.32
C ARG A 53 0.22 -11.17 -14.41
N THR A 54 0.09 -9.88 -14.66
CA THR A 54 1.24 -9.01 -14.84
C THR A 54 1.91 -8.71 -13.50
N VAL A 55 3.23 -8.89 -13.43
CA VAL A 55 4.04 -8.46 -12.29
C VAL A 55 4.66 -7.11 -12.65
N TYR A 56 4.17 -6.06 -12.01
CA TYR A 56 4.65 -4.70 -12.25
C TYR A 56 6.00 -4.44 -11.57
N PRO A 57 6.80 -3.49 -12.07
CA PRO A 57 8.15 -3.23 -11.53
C PRO A 57 8.20 -3.00 -10.03
N ALA A 58 7.29 -2.18 -9.47
CA ALA A 58 7.26 -1.91 -8.04
C ALA A 58 6.89 -3.15 -7.22
N GLN A 59 6.07 -4.04 -7.77
CA GLN A 59 5.74 -5.32 -7.12
C GLN A 59 6.97 -6.24 -7.06
N ARG A 60 7.72 -6.33 -8.14
CA ARG A 60 8.97 -7.12 -8.16
C ARG A 60 9.95 -6.58 -7.13
N GLU A 61 10.16 -5.26 -7.13
CA GLU A 61 11.01 -4.60 -6.16
C GLU A 61 10.58 -4.87 -4.71
N ASN A 62 9.26 -4.87 -4.45
CA ASN A 62 8.74 -5.21 -3.14
C ASN A 62 9.05 -6.67 -2.76
N MET A 63 8.83 -7.62 -3.69
CA MET A 63 9.07 -9.04 -3.43
C MET A 63 10.54 -9.36 -3.14
N GLU A 64 11.46 -8.58 -3.68
CA GLU A 64 12.90 -8.72 -3.46
C GLU A 64 13.40 -7.94 -2.24
N SER A 65 12.52 -7.22 -1.55
CA SER A 65 12.88 -6.33 -0.44
C SER A 65 13.04 -7.07 0.89
N GLN A 66 13.82 -6.47 1.78
CA GLN A 66 13.91 -6.93 3.17
C GLN A 66 12.59 -6.76 3.91
N ASP A 67 11.86 -5.70 3.62
CA ASP A 67 10.54 -5.44 4.22
C ASP A 67 9.51 -6.52 3.87
N TYR A 68 9.64 -7.16 2.71
CA TYR A 68 8.79 -8.29 2.32
C TYR A 68 8.94 -9.49 3.26
N VAL A 69 10.12 -9.69 3.81
CA VAL A 69 10.41 -10.73 4.81
C VAL A 69 10.02 -10.26 6.21
N GLU A 70 10.27 -8.98 6.53
CA GLU A 70 9.98 -8.41 7.84
C GLU A 70 8.49 -8.46 8.19
N GLY A 71 7.61 -8.18 7.24
CA GLY A 71 6.16 -8.19 7.48
C GLY A 71 5.65 -9.50 8.07
N PRO A 72 5.77 -10.62 7.36
CA PRO A 72 5.35 -11.93 7.87
C PRO A 72 6.08 -12.34 9.17
N LYS A 73 7.36 -12.01 9.29
CA LYS A 73 8.14 -12.30 10.50
C LYS A 73 7.59 -11.56 11.71
N ALA A 74 7.37 -10.24 11.58
CA ALA A 74 6.80 -9.44 12.65
C ALA A 74 5.41 -9.93 13.05
N PHE A 75 4.60 -10.31 12.08
CA PHE A 75 3.26 -10.87 12.32
C PHE A 75 3.34 -12.17 13.11
N ALA A 76 4.22 -13.10 12.73
CA ALA A 76 4.42 -14.37 13.43
C ALA A 76 4.92 -14.16 14.87
N GLU A 77 5.80 -13.19 15.07
CA GLU A 77 6.36 -12.82 16.38
C GLU A 77 5.42 -11.92 17.21
N LYS A 78 4.26 -11.53 16.68
CA LYS A 78 3.27 -10.64 17.32
C LYS A 78 3.87 -9.32 17.79
N ARG A 79 4.74 -8.73 16.99
CA ARG A 79 5.34 -7.41 17.20
C ARG A 79 5.07 -6.47 16.04
N LYS A 80 5.30 -5.19 16.25
CA LYS A 80 5.24 -4.22 15.17
C LYS A 80 6.39 -4.44 14.20
N PRO A 81 6.17 -4.38 12.88
CA PRO A 81 7.25 -4.47 11.91
C PRO A 81 8.15 -3.24 11.96
N ASN A 82 9.42 -3.44 11.65
CA ASN A 82 10.39 -2.36 11.52
C ASN A 82 10.73 -2.18 10.04
N TRP A 83 10.02 -1.27 9.40
CA TRP A 83 10.17 -1.02 7.96
C TRP A 83 11.47 -0.26 7.67
N GLN A 84 12.30 -0.81 6.79
CA GLN A 84 13.57 -0.21 6.36
C GLN A 84 13.47 0.47 5.00
N ASN A 85 12.34 0.32 4.30
CA ASN A 85 12.16 0.78 2.92
C ASN A 85 13.19 0.17 1.94
N ARG A 86 13.57 -1.05 2.18
CA ARG A 86 14.52 -1.79 1.36
C ARG A 86 14.39 -3.31 1.50
#